data_a6e9d402bc150ec11be2bd0f6e6b023b
#
_entry.id   a6e9d402bc150ec11be2bd0f6e6b023b
#
_cell.length_a   1.000
_cell.length_b   1.000
_cell.length_c   1.000
_cell.angle_alpha   90.00
_cell.angle_beta   90.00
_cell.angle_gamma   90.00
#
_symmetry.space_group_name_H-M   'P 1'
#
loop_
_entity.id
_entity.type
_entity.pdbx_description
1 polymer ?
#
loop_
_entity_poly.entity_id
_entity_poly.type
_entity_poly.pdbx_seq_one_letter_code
_entity_poly.pdbx_strand_id
1 'polypeptide(L)'
;MPQVLIIGAGATGLTLAIELLRRDVAVRIVDIAESYFTGSRGKGIQPRSLELLDMAGLAETVMASATLYPFFKMHLGPIAFKAWSLGTRHPATDSRPFPNLMMLAQSQTEAILRARVEELGGKVELGAGIAALDQTGGQVKATLTTGEVIRADYAVACDGGRSTTRRLLGLTLMGSSVDAKTSIVADLRIDGLDPRFWHAYPLRRGGLHTLAPLPGGELFQLQAPESIAVGGLEAGVERLCGRPVREIVWQSRYAHQTRMVDRYRVGRVFIAGDAAHIHPPSGAQGLNTGMQDAFNLGWKLVSALRTGDDAILDSYEAERLPVAAAMLDLTRTLHKTTSKSRGDLTNQLGLSYAGGPLAEGPARDGLRPGDRMPDQRLTDGRRLYEAMRQGGATQVTCSDGEPILVRPDGYIAQIGGPVADQYFGHNVQHVTRN
;
A
#
# COMPACT_ATOMS: atom_id res chain seq x y z
N MET A 1 -11.50 -26.58 1.04
CA MET A 1 -10.76 -25.83 2.08
C MET A 1 -10.02 -24.69 1.40
N PRO A 2 -9.94 -23.49 1.99
CA PRO A 2 -9.08 -22.44 1.44
C PRO A 2 -7.62 -22.86 1.56
N GLN A 3 -6.81 -22.49 0.56
CA GLN A 3 -5.35 -22.65 0.63
C GLN A 3 -4.72 -21.53 1.47
N VAL A 4 -5.29 -20.31 1.38
CA VAL A 4 -4.82 -19.16 2.15
C VAL A 4 -5.97 -18.49 2.89
N LEU A 5 -5.79 -18.27 4.19
CA LEU A 5 -6.67 -17.45 5.03
C LEU A 5 -6.09 -16.03 5.11
N ILE A 6 -6.84 -15.04 4.67
CA ILE A 6 -6.49 -13.62 4.78
C ILE A 6 -7.28 -13.02 5.94
N ILE A 7 -6.59 -12.45 6.91
CA ILE A 7 -7.16 -11.90 8.13
C ILE A 7 -7.04 -10.37 8.06
N GLY A 8 -8.16 -9.70 7.80
CA GLY A 8 -8.27 -8.26 7.57
C GLY A 8 -8.52 -7.93 6.09
N ALA A 9 -9.58 -7.17 5.82
CA ALA A 9 -10.05 -6.77 4.49
C ALA A 9 -9.80 -5.28 4.20
N GLY A 10 -8.74 -4.71 4.76
CA GLY A 10 -8.21 -3.40 4.35
C GLY A 10 -7.43 -3.49 3.04
N ALA A 11 -6.86 -2.37 2.58
CA ALA A 11 -6.14 -2.30 1.29
C ALA A 11 -5.08 -3.39 1.11
N THR A 12 -4.32 -3.74 2.17
CA THR A 12 -3.30 -4.81 2.12
C THR A 12 -3.93 -6.18 1.87
N GLY A 13 -4.95 -6.55 2.67
CA GLY A 13 -5.60 -7.86 2.53
C GLY A 13 -6.37 -8.02 1.23
N LEU A 14 -7.06 -6.98 0.77
CA LEU A 14 -7.76 -6.98 -0.52
C LEU A 14 -6.77 -7.09 -1.70
N THR A 15 -5.62 -6.40 -1.61
CA THR A 15 -4.56 -6.53 -2.63
C THR A 15 -4.00 -7.95 -2.66
N LEU A 16 -3.74 -8.56 -1.51
CA LEU A 16 -3.30 -9.95 -1.44
C LEU A 16 -4.35 -10.91 -2.01
N ALA A 17 -5.63 -10.68 -1.70
CA ALA A 17 -6.71 -11.49 -2.24
C ALA A 17 -6.74 -11.44 -3.77
N ILE A 18 -6.60 -10.26 -4.38
CA ILE A 18 -6.51 -10.10 -5.83
C ILE A 18 -5.31 -10.87 -6.38
N GLU A 19 -4.14 -10.75 -5.74
CA GLU A 19 -2.92 -11.43 -6.19
C GLU A 19 -3.03 -12.96 -6.16
N LEU A 20 -3.76 -13.51 -5.22
CA LEU A 20 -4.00 -14.95 -5.09
C LEU A 20 -5.11 -15.42 -6.03
N LEU A 21 -6.28 -14.75 -6.02
CA LEU A 21 -7.45 -15.13 -6.82
C LEU A 21 -7.17 -15.09 -8.33
N ARG A 22 -6.49 -14.06 -8.82
CA ARG A 22 -6.14 -13.98 -10.26
C ARG A 22 -5.14 -15.06 -10.72
N ARG A 23 -4.64 -15.86 -9.78
CA ARG A 23 -3.75 -17.02 -10.03
C ARG A 23 -4.37 -18.34 -9.57
N ASP A 24 -5.69 -18.37 -9.43
CA ASP A 24 -6.49 -19.57 -9.12
C ASP A 24 -6.19 -20.18 -7.74
N VAL A 25 -5.73 -19.39 -6.77
CA VAL A 25 -5.55 -19.84 -5.40
C VAL A 25 -6.84 -19.62 -4.61
N ALA A 26 -7.34 -20.67 -3.98
CA ALA A 26 -8.53 -20.60 -3.15
C ALA A 26 -8.25 -19.83 -1.84
N VAL A 27 -8.92 -18.68 -1.67
CA VAL A 27 -8.77 -17.82 -0.49
C VAL A 27 -10.05 -17.74 0.32
N ARG A 28 -9.89 -17.49 1.62
CA ARG A 28 -10.96 -17.01 2.50
C ARG A 28 -10.53 -15.71 3.16
N ILE A 29 -11.39 -14.69 3.14
CA ILE A 29 -11.07 -13.35 3.62
C ILE A 29 -12.03 -13.01 4.75
N VAL A 30 -11.50 -12.78 5.95
CA VAL A 30 -12.28 -12.47 7.15
C VAL A 30 -11.88 -11.11 7.71
N ASP A 31 -12.84 -10.36 8.24
CA ASP A 31 -12.58 -9.09 8.92
C ASP A 31 -13.48 -8.99 10.17
N ILE A 32 -12.91 -8.48 11.27
CA ILE A 32 -13.63 -8.27 12.52
C ILE A 32 -14.64 -7.12 12.44
N ALA A 33 -14.46 -6.19 11.49
CA ALA A 33 -15.37 -5.07 11.30
C ALA A 33 -16.75 -5.55 10.83
N GLU A 34 -17.81 -4.95 11.36
CA GLU A 34 -19.19 -5.25 10.97
C GLU A 34 -19.61 -4.55 9.67
N SER A 35 -18.86 -3.53 9.26
CA SER A 35 -19.07 -2.76 8.03
C SER A 35 -17.76 -2.33 7.41
N TYR A 36 -17.80 -2.03 6.11
CA TYR A 36 -16.63 -1.53 5.41
C TYR A 36 -16.22 -0.12 5.88
N PHE A 37 -14.92 0.14 5.84
CA PHE A 37 -14.36 1.44 6.20
C PHE A 37 -14.85 2.55 5.26
N THR A 38 -15.29 3.67 5.84
CA THR A 38 -15.90 4.79 5.09
C THR A 38 -15.05 6.06 5.07
N GLY A 39 -13.95 6.10 5.82
CA GLY A 39 -13.12 7.30 5.97
C GLY A 39 -11.98 7.41 4.94
N SER A 40 -11.30 8.53 5.00
CA SER A 40 -10.19 8.85 4.11
C SER A 40 -8.81 8.74 4.76
N ARG A 41 -8.65 8.11 5.92
CA ARG A 41 -7.41 8.06 6.71
C ARG A 41 -6.13 8.11 5.86
N GLY A 42 -5.98 7.17 4.91
CA GLY A 42 -5.03 7.22 3.81
C GLY A 42 -5.67 7.88 2.58
N LYS A 43 -4.94 8.74 1.87
CA LYS A 43 -5.46 9.40 0.67
C LYS A 43 -4.42 9.56 -0.46
N GLY A 44 -3.26 8.95 -0.32
CA GLY A 44 -2.20 9.06 -1.32
C GLY A 44 -1.85 7.72 -1.92
N ILE A 45 -1.89 7.60 -3.25
CA ILE A 45 -1.41 6.44 -3.99
C ILE A 45 -0.12 6.85 -4.69
N GLN A 46 0.97 6.18 -4.31
CA GLN A 46 2.31 6.45 -4.84
C GLN A 46 2.48 5.88 -6.25
N PRO A 47 3.36 6.46 -7.07
CA PRO A 47 3.68 5.95 -8.40
C PRO A 47 3.94 4.44 -8.45
N ARG A 48 4.76 3.91 -7.54
CA ARG A 48 5.02 2.47 -7.53
C ARG A 48 3.77 1.62 -7.30
N SER A 49 2.88 2.07 -6.41
CA SER A 49 1.61 1.36 -6.18
C SER A 49 0.68 1.41 -7.39
N LEU A 50 0.68 2.51 -8.15
CA LEU A 50 -0.06 2.61 -9.41
C LEU A 50 0.47 1.63 -10.46
N GLU A 51 1.80 1.43 -10.55
CA GLU A 51 2.39 0.43 -11.42
C GLU A 51 1.96 -1.00 -11.05
N LEU A 52 1.94 -1.32 -9.75
CA LEU A 52 1.46 -2.61 -9.27
C LEU A 52 -0.05 -2.80 -9.56
N LEU A 53 -0.84 -1.75 -9.36
CA LEU A 53 -2.26 -1.77 -9.71
C LEU A 53 -2.48 -1.89 -11.22
N ASP A 54 -1.57 -1.39 -12.07
CA ASP A 54 -1.61 -1.61 -13.51
C ASP A 54 -1.37 -3.08 -13.86
N MET A 55 -0.37 -3.71 -13.24
CA MET A 55 -0.12 -5.15 -13.38
C MET A 55 -1.27 -6.02 -12.82
N ALA A 56 -2.12 -5.48 -11.95
CA ALA A 56 -3.35 -6.12 -11.48
C ALA A 56 -4.59 -5.78 -12.34
N GLY A 57 -4.45 -4.91 -13.37
CA GLY A 57 -5.54 -4.46 -14.24
C GLY A 57 -6.45 -3.41 -13.61
N LEU A 58 -6.00 -2.68 -12.59
CA LEU A 58 -6.80 -1.71 -11.81
C LEU A 58 -6.40 -0.26 -12.00
N ALA A 59 -5.26 0.05 -12.62
CA ALA A 59 -4.77 1.41 -12.70
C ALA A 59 -5.74 2.37 -13.40
N GLU A 60 -6.42 1.94 -14.45
CA GLU A 60 -7.39 2.76 -15.19
C GLU A 60 -8.57 3.16 -14.30
N THR A 61 -9.16 2.22 -13.57
CA THR A 61 -10.26 2.47 -12.62
C THR A 61 -9.83 3.41 -11.50
N VAL A 62 -8.63 3.20 -10.95
CA VAL A 62 -8.07 4.06 -9.90
C VAL A 62 -7.79 5.47 -10.44
N MET A 63 -7.21 5.61 -11.62
CA MET A 63 -6.91 6.92 -12.24
C MET A 63 -8.16 7.69 -12.61
N ALA A 64 -9.25 7.01 -13.02
CA ALA A 64 -10.55 7.64 -13.30
C ALA A 64 -11.19 8.24 -12.04
N SER A 65 -10.90 7.68 -10.86
CA SER A 65 -11.45 8.12 -9.58
C SER A 65 -10.52 9.05 -8.79
N ALA A 66 -9.22 9.05 -9.10
CA ALA A 66 -8.20 9.81 -8.40
C ALA A 66 -7.97 11.19 -9.01
N THR A 67 -7.39 12.09 -8.22
CA THR A 67 -6.98 13.42 -8.68
C THR A 67 -5.51 13.68 -8.32
N LEU A 68 -4.86 14.60 -9.04
CA LEU A 68 -3.56 15.13 -8.60
C LEU A 68 -3.73 15.91 -7.30
N TYR A 69 -2.73 15.82 -6.43
CA TYR A 69 -2.73 16.68 -5.23
C TYR A 69 -2.79 18.15 -5.61
N PRO A 70 -3.72 18.93 -5.04
CA PRO A 70 -3.84 20.35 -5.33
C PRO A 70 -2.69 21.14 -4.70
N PHE A 71 -2.49 22.38 -5.18
CA PHE A 71 -1.59 23.30 -4.54
C PHE A 71 -2.08 23.68 -3.15
N PHE A 72 -1.15 23.91 -2.23
CA PHE A 72 -1.48 24.51 -0.95
C PHE A 72 -1.94 25.97 -1.13
N LYS A 73 -2.96 26.34 -0.35
CA LYS A 73 -3.37 27.71 -0.13
C LYS A 73 -3.11 28.04 1.34
N MET A 74 -2.12 28.89 1.57
CA MET A 74 -1.74 29.33 2.92
C MET A 74 -2.67 30.43 3.40
N HIS A 75 -3.12 30.34 4.63
CA HIS A 75 -3.96 31.33 5.29
C HIS A 75 -3.20 31.97 6.46
N LEU A 76 -2.94 33.27 6.38
CA LEU A 76 -2.28 34.08 7.41
C LEU A 76 -3.24 35.18 7.87
N GLY A 77 -4.17 34.84 8.75
CA GLY A 77 -5.29 35.73 9.09
C GLY A 77 -6.15 36.03 7.88
N PRO A 78 -6.38 37.29 7.52
CA PRO A 78 -7.20 37.67 6.38
C PRO A 78 -6.52 37.44 5.00
N ILE A 79 -5.20 37.22 5.01
CA ILE A 79 -4.43 37.05 3.78
C ILE A 79 -4.38 35.56 3.40
N ALA A 80 -4.73 35.25 2.15
CA ALA A 80 -4.59 33.91 1.61
C ALA A 80 -3.90 33.95 0.24
N PHE A 81 -2.93 33.05 0.03
CA PHE A 81 -2.17 32.98 -1.22
C PHE A 81 -1.86 31.54 -1.63
N LYS A 82 -1.73 31.31 -2.94
CA LYS A 82 -1.27 30.05 -3.49
C LYS A 82 0.18 29.84 -3.08
N ALA A 83 0.48 28.71 -2.47
CA ALA A 83 1.82 28.36 -2.03
C ALA A 83 2.43 27.26 -2.91
N TRP A 84 3.03 26.22 -2.32
CA TRP A 84 3.70 25.14 -3.03
C TRP A 84 2.76 23.94 -3.30
N SER A 85 3.21 22.98 -4.09
CA SER A 85 2.62 21.63 -4.20
C SER A 85 3.43 20.62 -3.38
N LEU A 86 2.87 19.41 -3.14
CA LEU A 86 3.58 18.33 -2.43
C LEU A 86 4.79 17.77 -3.19
N GLY A 87 4.93 18.07 -4.45
CA GLY A 87 6.05 17.65 -5.28
C GLY A 87 5.98 18.27 -6.67
N THR A 88 7.05 18.11 -7.42
CA THR A 88 7.09 18.48 -8.85
C THR A 88 6.19 17.51 -9.62
N ARG A 89 5.38 18.04 -10.51
CA ARG A 89 4.57 17.22 -11.43
C ARG A 89 5.41 16.88 -12.65
N HIS A 90 5.40 15.63 -13.03
CA HIS A 90 6.12 15.13 -14.18
C HIS A 90 5.14 14.61 -15.24
N PRO A 91 5.43 14.76 -16.52
CA PRO A 91 4.68 14.09 -17.57
C PRO A 91 4.91 12.58 -17.50
N ALA A 92 3.91 11.81 -17.95
CA ALA A 92 4.06 10.38 -18.15
C ALA A 92 5.06 10.10 -19.28
N THR A 93 5.83 9.02 -19.11
CA THR A 93 6.73 8.47 -20.14
C THR A 93 6.51 6.98 -20.24
N ASP A 94 7.01 6.31 -21.28
CA ASP A 94 6.90 4.87 -21.42
C ASP A 94 7.53 4.15 -20.22
N SER A 95 8.66 4.63 -19.69
CA SER A 95 9.33 4.03 -18.53
C SER A 95 8.70 4.40 -17.18
N ARG A 96 7.88 5.45 -17.13
CA ARG A 96 7.17 5.96 -15.93
C ARG A 96 5.76 6.39 -16.31
N PRO A 97 4.82 5.46 -16.51
CA PRO A 97 3.44 5.78 -16.92
C PRO A 97 2.67 6.52 -15.82
N PHE A 98 3.04 6.34 -14.57
CA PHE A 98 2.41 6.97 -13.40
C PHE A 98 3.45 7.77 -12.58
N PRO A 99 3.93 8.94 -13.07
CA PRO A 99 5.04 9.64 -12.43
C PRO A 99 4.65 10.43 -11.18
N ASN A 100 3.34 10.62 -10.91
CA ASN A 100 2.84 11.53 -9.90
C ASN A 100 2.09 10.82 -8.78
N LEU A 101 2.21 11.34 -7.56
CA LEU A 101 1.36 10.96 -6.44
C LEU A 101 -0.09 11.35 -6.74
N MET A 102 -1.01 10.39 -6.68
CA MET A 102 -2.43 10.58 -6.87
C MET A 102 -3.18 10.61 -5.53
N MET A 103 -4.25 11.40 -5.48
CA MET A 103 -5.12 11.49 -4.30
C MET A 103 -6.41 10.71 -4.55
N LEU A 104 -6.68 9.75 -3.66
CA LEU A 104 -7.90 8.97 -3.61
C LEU A 104 -8.16 8.57 -2.15
N ALA A 105 -9.37 8.75 -1.64
CA ALA A 105 -9.69 8.36 -0.27
C ALA A 105 -9.48 6.85 -0.05
N GLN A 106 -9.01 6.44 1.12
CA GLN A 106 -8.79 5.03 1.44
C GLN A 106 -10.05 4.19 1.23
N SER A 107 -11.21 4.68 1.66
CA SER A 107 -12.50 4.00 1.45
C SER A 107 -12.80 3.74 -0.03
N GLN A 108 -12.49 4.70 -0.91
CA GLN A 108 -12.67 4.54 -2.36
C GLN A 108 -11.63 3.55 -2.93
N THR A 109 -10.38 3.63 -2.47
CA THR A 109 -9.35 2.65 -2.85
C THR A 109 -9.77 1.24 -2.46
N GLU A 110 -10.22 1.04 -1.22
CA GLU A 110 -10.68 -0.27 -0.74
C GLU A 110 -11.96 -0.73 -1.46
N ALA A 111 -12.86 0.18 -1.84
CA ALA A 111 -14.04 -0.17 -2.63
C ALA A 111 -13.67 -0.70 -4.03
N ILE A 112 -12.71 -0.07 -4.71
CA ILE A 112 -12.20 -0.54 -6.02
C ILE A 112 -11.53 -1.91 -5.87
N LEU A 113 -10.68 -2.09 -4.86
CA LEU A 113 -10.02 -3.38 -4.61
C LEU A 113 -11.03 -4.48 -4.28
N ARG A 114 -12.04 -4.18 -3.47
CA ARG A 114 -13.10 -5.13 -3.12
C ARG A 114 -13.94 -5.54 -4.32
N ALA A 115 -14.36 -4.57 -5.16
CA ALA A 115 -15.07 -4.88 -6.40
C ALA A 115 -14.26 -5.85 -7.27
N ARG A 116 -12.93 -5.66 -7.34
CA ARG A 116 -12.06 -6.59 -8.07
C ARG A 116 -11.99 -7.97 -7.44
N VAL A 117 -11.96 -8.06 -6.11
CA VAL A 117 -12.04 -9.35 -5.39
C VAL A 117 -13.35 -10.07 -5.74
N GLU A 118 -14.47 -9.36 -5.76
CA GLU A 118 -15.79 -9.91 -6.09
C GLU A 118 -15.86 -10.37 -7.56
N GLU A 119 -15.32 -9.59 -8.51
CA GLU A 119 -15.20 -9.99 -9.93
C GLU A 119 -14.38 -11.27 -10.11
N LEU A 120 -13.37 -11.49 -9.27
CA LEU A 120 -12.55 -12.70 -9.26
C LEU A 120 -13.18 -13.87 -8.48
N GLY A 121 -14.45 -13.72 -8.05
CA GLY A 121 -15.19 -14.74 -7.30
C GLY A 121 -14.89 -14.80 -5.81
N GLY A 122 -14.10 -13.86 -5.28
CA GLY A 122 -13.82 -13.77 -3.85
C GLY A 122 -14.94 -13.09 -3.07
N LYS A 123 -14.95 -13.28 -1.75
CA LYS A 123 -15.90 -12.66 -0.83
C LYS A 123 -15.23 -12.27 0.47
N VAL A 124 -15.58 -11.09 1.00
CA VAL A 124 -15.18 -10.66 2.34
C VAL A 124 -16.26 -11.06 3.35
N GLU A 125 -15.84 -11.72 4.44
CA GLU A 125 -16.69 -12.08 5.56
C GLU A 125 -16.47 -11.09 6.69
N LEU A 126 -17.44 -10.19 6.89
CA LEU A 126 -17.43 -9.19 7.97
C LEU A 126 -17.94 -9.79 9.29
N GLY A 127 -17.60 -9.15 10.42
CA GLY A 127 -17.94 -9.61 11.76
C GLY A 127 -17.19 -10.88 12.22
N ALA A 128 -16.15 -11.27 11.47
CA ALA A 128 -15.42 -12.52 11.65
C ALA A 128 -13.94 -12.23 11.97
N GLY A 129 -13.64 -11.96 13.23
CA GLY A 129 -12.27 -11.75 13.72
C GLY A 129 -11.58 -13.06 14.11
N ILE A 130 -10.27 -13.03 14.33
CA ILE A 130 -9.48 -14.16 14.86
C ILE A 130 -9.52 -14.15 16.39
N ALA A 131 -9.84 -15.32 16.99
CA ALA A 131 -9.80 -15.56 18.42
C ALA A 131 -8.60 -16.43 18.84
N ALA A 132 -8.22 -17.44 18.02
CA ALA A 132 -7.07 -18.30 18.28
C ALA A 132 -6.42 -18.79 16.99
N LEU A 133 -5.12 -19.10 17.07
CA LEU A 133 -4.32 -19.71 16.00
C LEU A 133 -3.52 -20.89 16.53
N ASP A 134 -3.48 -21.97 15.76
CA ASP A 134 -2.67 -23.13 15.99
C ASP A 134 -2.03 -23.57 14.66
N GLN A 135 -0.80 -24.09 14.70
CA GLN A 135 -0.03 -24.49 13.52
C GLN A 135 0.42 -25.96 13.61
N THR A 136 -0.37 -26.79 14.28
CA THR A 136 -0.07 -28.23 14.37
C THR A 136 -0.49 -28.98 13.10
N GLY A 137 0.27 -30.01 12.72
CA GLY A 137 -0.10 -30.89 11.60
C GLY A 137 0.12 -30.29 10.20
N GLY A 138 1.03 -29.32 10.05
CA GLY A 138 1.41 -28.80 8.73
C GLY A 138 0.41 -27.82 8.10
N GLN A 139 -0.61 -27.39 8.84
CA GLN A 139 -1.62 -26.40 8.45
C GLN A 139 -1.83 -25.35 9.53
N VAL A 140 -2.42 -24.22 9.15
CA VAL A 140 -2.94 -23.24 10.09
C VAL A 140 -4.38 -23.59 10.44
N LYS A 141 -4.67 -23.72 11.74
CA LYS A 141 -6.00 -23.83 12.30
C LYS A 141 -6.35 -22.50 12.98
N ALA A 142 -7.28 -21.79 12.42
CA ALA A 142 -7.75 -20.49 12.93
C ALA A 142 -9.15 -20.66 13.53
N THR A 143 -9.35 -20.20 14.78
CA THR A 143 -10.67 -20.10 15.38
C THR A 143 -11.14 -18.66 15.29
N LEU A 144 -12.31 -18.44 14.68
CA LEU A 144 -12.91 -17.12 14.56
C LEU A 144 -13.63 -16.72 15.86
N THR A 145 -13.88 -15.42 16.01
CA THR A 145 -14.71 -14.88 17.11
C THR A 145 -16.14 -15.42 17.10
N THR A 146 -16.61 -15.90 15.96
CA THR A 146 -17.91 -16.58 15.78
C THR A 146 -17.93 -18.01 16.34
N GLY A 147 -16.76 -18.57 16.71
CA GLY A 147 -16.60 -19.97 17.10
C GLY A 147 -16.29 -20.92 15.95
N GLU A 148 -16.39 -20.47 14.71
CA GLU A 148 -16.04 -21.28 13.54
C GLU A 148 -14.54 -21.58 13.51
N VAL A 149 -14.17 -22.76 13.04
CA VAL A 149 -12.78 -23.21 12.85
C VAL A 149 -12.47 -23.35 11.38
N ILE A 150 -11.49 -22.57 10.91
CA ILE A 150 -10.97 -22.64 9.55
C ILE A 150 -9.61 -23.35 9.55
N ARG A 151 -9.38 -24.21 8.56
CA ARG A 151 -8.07 -24.78 8.24
C ARG A 151 -7.60 -24.24 6.90
N ALA A 152 -6.31 -23.88 6.81
CA ALA A 152 -5.68 -23.38 5.58
C ALA A 152 -4.22 -23.83 5.56
N ASP A 153 -3.61 -23.85 4.35
CA ASP A 153 -2.19 -24.16 4.23
C ASP A 153 -1.34 -23.00 4.76
N TYR A 154 -1.79 -21.77 4.56
CA TYR A 154 -1.16 -20.55 5.08
C TYR A 154 -2.19 -19.56 5.61
N ALA A 155 -1.77 -18.66 6.49
CA ALA A 155 -2.56 -17.51 6.90
C ALA A 155 -1.72 -16.22 6.78
N VAL A 156 -2.39 -15.10 6.46
CA VAL A 156 -1.73 -13.79 6.36
C VAL A 156 -2.49 -12.76 7.19
N ALA A 157 -1.81 -12.20 8.18
CA ALA A 157 -2.30 -11.13 9.03
C ALA A 157 -2.22 -9.79 8.31
N CYS A 158 -3.37 -9.26 7.91
CA CYS A 158 -3.59 -7.92 7.36
C CYS A 158 -4.53 -7.10 8.26
N ASP A 159 -4.64 -7.46 9.56
CA ASP A 159 -5.61 -6.97 10.54
C ASP A 159 -5.18 -5.66 11.23
N GLY A 160 -4.27 -4.92 10.60
CA GLY A 160 -3.98 -3.54 10.91
C GLY A 160 -3.16 -3.32 12.19
N GLY A 161 -2.96 -2.06 12.57
CA GLY A 161 -2.06 -1.66 13.65
C GLY A 161 -2.42 -2.25 15.04
N ARG A 162 -3.68 -2.64 15.25
CA ARG A 162 -4.16 -3.32 16.46
C ARG A 162 -4.24 -4.84 16.31
N SER A 163 -3.51 -5.40 15.36
CA SER A 163 -3.54 -6.82 14.98
C SER A 163 -3.64 -7.77 16.18
N THR A 164 -4.69 -8.57 16.18
CA THR A 164 -4.89 -9.70 17.11
C THR A 164 -3.99 -10.85 16.72
N THR A 165 -3.86 -11.11 15.42
CA THR A 165 -3.01 -12.17 14.87
C THR A 165 -1.56 -11.99 15.30
N ARG A 166 -1.01 -10.77 15.20
CA ARG A 166 0.34 -10.45 15.69
C ARG A 166 0.53 -10.84 17.16
N ARG A 167 -0.45 -10.50 18.02
CA ARG A 167 -0.39 -10.83 19.46
C ARG A 167 -0.46 -12.32 19.71
N LEU A 168 -1.31 -13.04 18.98
CA LEU A 168 -1.40 -14.50 19.08
C LEU A 168 -0.10 -15.22 18.67
N LEU A 169 0.67 -14.61 17.77
CA LEU A 169 2.00 -15.08 17.39
C LEU A 169 3.10 -14.68 18.37
N GLY A 170 2.79 -13.97 19.45
CA GLY A 170 3.78 -13.49 20.43
C GLY A 170 4.66 -12.35 19.91
N LEU A 171 4.29 -11.71 18.78
CA LEU A 171 5.06 -10.63 18.19
C LEU A 171 4.66 -9.27 18.75
N THR A 172 5.66 -8.42 18.96
CA THR A 172 5.48 -7.07 19.49
C THR A 172 5.96 -6.02 18.49
N LEU A 173 5.21 -4.93 18.36
CA LEU A 173 5.67 -3.76 17.61
C LEU A 173 6.75 -3.02 18.40
N MET A 174 7.99 -3.12 17.97
CA MET A 174 9.14 -2.41 18.54
C MET A 174 9.29 -1.04 17.90
N GLY A 175 9.73 -0.06 18.67
CA GLY A 175 9.94 1.31 18.21
C GLY A 175 9.48 2.35 19.22
N SER A 176 9.25 3.58 18.76
CA SER A 176 8.96 4.72 19.64
C SER A 176 7.77 5.55 19.14
N SER A 177 7.19 6.32 20.05
CA SER A 177 6.35 7.46 19.67
C SER A 177 7.23 8.56 19.10
N VAL A 178 6.79 9.17 18.00
CA VAL A 178 7.53 10.27 17.34
C VAL A 178 7.38 11.56 18.13
N ASP A 179 6.18 11.77 18.69
CA ASP A 179 5.87 12.83 19.64
C ASP A 179 4.77 12.35 20.62
N ALA A 180 4.54 13.15 21.68
CA ALA A 180 3.51 12.86 22.68
C ALA A 180 2.11 13.40 22.29
N LYS A 181 1.98 13.96 21.07
CA LYS A 181 0.77 14.64 20.65
C LYS A 181 -0.17 13.68 19.94
N THR A 182 -1.45 13.80 20.25
CA THR A 182 -2.53 13.17 19.51
C THR A 182 -3.02 14.13 18.42
N SER A 183 -3.23 13.59 17.23
CA SER A 183 -3.83 14.31 16.12
C SER A 183 -5.20 13.75 15.80
N ILE A 184 -6.04 14.60 15.22
CA ILE A 184 -7.34 14.23 14.67
C ILE A 184 -7.28 14.27 13.16
N VAL A 185 -7.89 13.28 12.52
CA VAL A 185 -8.24 13.26 11.11
C VAL A 185 -9.75 13.13 11.01
N ALA A 186 -10.38 13.93 10.14
CA ALA A 186 -11.83 13.89 9.95
C ALA A 186 -12.19 14.25 8.50
N ASP A 187 -13.24 13.63 7.99
CA ASP A 187 -13.85 13.96 6.69
C ASP A 187 -15.09 14.81 6.93
N LEU A 188 -15.10 16.00 6.35
CA LEU A 188 -16.05 17.06 6.64
C LEU A 188 -16.70 17.61 5.37
N ARG A 189 -17.99 17.92 5.44
CA ARG A 189 -18.65 18.78 4.45
C ARG A 189 -18.57 20.24 4.93
N ILE A 190 -17.90 21.07 4.15
CA ILE A 190 -17.65 22.49 4.50
C ILE A 190 -18.16 23.36 3.36
N ASP A 191 -19.10 24.29 3.69
CA ASP A 191 -19.70 25.15 2.70
C ASP A 191 -18.76 26.28 2.24
N GLY A 192 -18.70 26.45 0.90
CA GLY A 192 -17.99 27.57 0.28
C GLY A 192 -16.47 27.56 0.48
N LEU A 193 -15.88 26.44 0.92
CA LEU A 193 -14.42 26.25 0.90
C LEU A 193 -14.00 25.81 -0.50
N ASP A 194 -12.97 26.44 -1.06
CA ASP A 194 -12.54 26.22 -2.45
C ASP A 194 -11.87 24.85 -2.65
N PRO A 195 -12.46 23.87 -3.36
CA PRO A 195 -11.91 22.53 -3.51
C PRO A 195 -10.70 22.46 -4.46
N ARG A 196 -10.32 23.56 -5.10
CA ARG A 196 -9.14 23.61 -5.99
C ARG A 196 -7.82 23.66 -5.21
N PHE A 197 -7.87 23.86 -3.88
CA PHE A 197 -6.70 24.04 -3.04
C PHE A 197 -6.72 23.14 -1.79
N TRP A 198 -5.54 22.74 -1.37
CA TRP A 198 -5.31 22.19 -0.04
C TRP A 198 -5.06 23.35 0.93
N HIS A 199 -6.04 23.67 1.74
CA HIS A 199 -5.97 24.78 2.67
C HIS A 199 -5.05 24.45 3.85
N ALA A 200 -4.15 25.36 4.19
CA ALA A 200 -3.19 25.21 5.27
C ALA A 200 -3.19 26.47 6.16
N TYR A 201 -3.31 26.24 7.45
CA TYR A 201 -3.39 27.26 8.49
C TYR A 201 -2.24 27.06 9.49
N PRO A 202 -1.21 27.93 9.50
CA PRO A 202 -0.06 27.79 10.37
C PRO A 202 -0.42 27.92 11.85
N LEU A 203 0.22 27.10 12.67
CA LEU A 203 0.15 27.18 14.13
C LEU A 203 1.25 28.10 14.67
N ARG A 204 0.97 28.86 15.71
CA ARG A 204 1.95 29.76 16.37
C ARG A 204 3.22 29.04 16.86
N ARG A 205 3.11 27.76 17.24
CA ARG A 205 4.22 26.93 17.74
C ARG A 205 4.78 25.97 16.70
N GLY A 206 4.59 26.28 15.41
CA GLY A 206 4.95 25.39 14.29
C GLY A 206 3.90 24.32 14.00
N GLY A 207 3.95 23.76 12.81
CA GLY A 207 2.95 22.82 12.30
C GLY A 207 1.79 23.51 11.56
N LEU A 208 0.87 22.71 11.07
CA LEU A 208 -0.25 23.15 10.25
C LEU A 208 -1.54 22.43 10.66
N HIS A 209 -2.65 23.19 10.67
CA HIS A 209 -3.96 22.59 10.43
C HIS A 209 -4.17 22.54 8.92
N THR A 210 -4.67 21.45 8.40
CA THR A 210 -4.92 21.35 6.96
C THR A 210 -6.31 20.82 6.65
N LEU A 211 -6.90 21.36 5.58
CA LEU A 211 -8.16 20.90 4.99
C LEU A 211 -7.89 20.56 3.51
N ALA A 212 -7.73 19.27 3.23
CA ALA A 212 -7.48 18.77 1.88
C ALA A 212 -8.81 18.40 1.21
N PRO A 213 -9.13 18.94 0.03
CA PRO A 213 -10.30 18.45 -0.72
C PRO A 213 -10.09 16.99 -1.10
N LEU A 214 -11.11 16.16 -0.96
CA LEU A 214 -11.12 14.81 -1.49
C LEU A 214 -11.66 14.80 -2.93
N PRO A 215 -11.33 13.79 -3.74
CA PRO A 215 -11.90 13.63 -5.07
C PRO A 215 -13.43 13.73 -5.05
N GLY A 216 -14.03 14.44 -6.01
CA GLY A 216 -15.46 14.77 -6.01
C GLY A 216 -15.76 16.16 -5.42
N GLY A 217 -14.83 16.78 -4.66
CA GLY A 217 -14.91 18.18 -4.22
C GLY A 217 -15.92 18.51 -3.11
N GLU A 218 -16.70 17.53 -2.65
CA GLU A 218 -17.72 17.72 -1.61
C GLU A 218 -17.18 17.59 -0.19
N LEU A 219 -16.14 16.77 -0.02
CA LEU A 219 -15.53 16.46 1.27
C LEU A 219 -14.13 17.05 1.39
N PHE A 220 -13.83 17.48 2.59
CA PHE A 220 -12.49 17.91 2.98
C PHE A 220 -11.97 17.04 4.11
N GLN A 221 -10.75 16.50 3.95
CA GLN A 221 -10.06 15.85 5.05
C GLN A 221 -9.33 16.88 5.90
N LEU A 222 -9.75 17.00 7.16
CA LEU A 222 -9.01 17.70 8.20
C LEU A 222 -7.83 16.85 8.68
N GLN A 223 -6.68 17.47 8.85
CA GLN A 223 -5.57 16.97 9.68
C GLN A 223 -5.13 18.08 10.62
N ALA A 224 -5.23 17.83 11.92
CA ALA A 224 -4.96 18.84 12.95
C ALA A 224 -4.53 18.18 14.28
N PRO A 225 -3.80 18.89 15.16
CA PRO A 225 -3.69 18.50 16.56
C PRO A 225 -5.07 18.37 17.22
N GLU A 226 -5.22 17.44 18.15
CA GLU A 226 -6.49 17.18 18.84
C GLU A 226 -7.08 18.41 19.54
N SER A 227 -6.23 19.37 19.89
CA SER A 227 -6.66 20.64 20.51
C SER A 227 -7.66 21.46 19.68
N ILE A 228 -7.79 21.19 18.36
CA ILE A 228 -8.82 21.84 17.53
C ILE A 228 -10.23 21.51 17.98
N ALA A 229 -10.42 20.32 18.58
CA ALA A 229 -11.72 19.82 19.00
C ALA A 229 -12.15 20.32 20.41
N VAL A 230 -11.37 21.18 21.04
CA VAL A 230 -11.76 21.80 22.33
C VAL A 230 -12.97 22.70 22.09
N GLY A 231 -14.09 22.38 22.74
CA GLY A 231 -15.38 23.04 22.53
C GLY A 231 -16.19 22.56 21.34
N GLY A 232 -15.82 21.39 20.77
CA GLY A 232 -16.46 20.76 19.61
C GLY A 232 -15.62 20.87 18.35
N LEU A 233 -15.59 19.80 17.56
CA LEU A 233 -14.78 19.75 16.34
C LEU A 233 -15.31 20.71 15.26
N GLU A 234 -16.63 20.73 15.04
CA GLU A 234 -17.29 21.66 14.12
C GLU A 234 -16.91 23.11 14.42
N ALA A 235 -17.14 23.54 15.67
CA ALA A 235 -16.83 24.90 16.09
C ALA A 235 -15.33 25.23 15.96
N GLY A 236 -14.46 24.24 16.18
CA GLY A 236 -13.01 24.39 15.98
C GLY A 236 -12.64 24.62 14.52
N VAL A 237 -13.24 23.85 13.62
CA VAL A 237 -13.00 23.96 12.16
C VAL A 237 -13.63 25.24 11.59
N GLU A 238 -14.84 25.62 12.03
CA GLU A 238 -15.47 26.88 11.65
C GLU A 238 -14.63 28.10 12.04
N ARG A 239 -14.11 28.13 13.27
CA ARG A 239 -13.16 29.17 13.70
C ARG A 239 -11.89 29.18 12.86
N LEU A 240 -11.43 28.01 12.40
CA LEU A 240 -10.23 27.88 11.61
C LEU A 240 -10.39 28.45 10.18
N CYS A 241 -11.45 28.03 9.49
CA CYS A 241 -11.63 28.35 8.06
C CYS A 241 -12.64 29.46 7.79
N GLY A 242 -13.40 29.93 8.80
CA GLY A 242 -14.44 30.94 8.64
C GLY A 242 -15.61 30.49 7.80
N ARG A 243 -15.89 29.18 7.77
CA ARG A 243 -16.94 28.57 6.95
C ARG A 243 -17.75 27.56 7.76
N PRO A 244 -19.06 27.44 7.53
CA PRO A 244 -19.90 26.52 8.27
C PRO A 244 -19.55 25.06 7.91
N VAL A 245 -19.48 24.21 8.93
CA VAL A 245 -19.34 22.76 8.81
C VAL A 245 -20.75 22.16 8.81
N ARG A 246 -21.16 21.55 7.68
CA ARG A 246 -22.48 20.89 7.59
C ARG A 246 -22.53 19.56 8.28
N GLU A 247 -21.44 18.79 8.20
CA GLU A 247 -21.43 17.40 8.63
C GLU A 247 -20.00 16.92 8.90
N ILE A 248 -19.84 16.13 9.94
CA ILE A 248 -18.68 15.27 10.15
C ILE A 248 -19.05 13.86 9.67
N VAL A 249 -18.59 13.49 8.49
CA VAL A 249 -18.89 12.19 7.87
C VAL A 249 -18.13 11.07 8.58
N TRP A 250 -16.88 11.36 8.97
CA TRP A 250 -16.01 10.41 9.65
C TRP A 250 -14.93 11.14 10.45
N GLN A 251 -14.49 10.54 11.56
CA GLN A 251 -13.36 11.06 12.33
C GLN A 251 -12.58 9.95 13.06
N SER A 252 -11.31 10.19 13.30
CA SER A 252 -10.45 9.32 14.10
C SER A 252 -9.33 10.12 14.79
N ARG A 253 -8.91 9.62 15.94
CA ARG A 253 -7.73 10.11 16.66
C ARG A 253 -6.59 9.12 16.49
N TYR A 254 -5.37 9.65 16.37
CA TYR A 254 -4.19 8.82 16.25
C TYR A 254 -2.96 9.47 16.90
N ALA A 255 -2.09 8.63 17.44
CA ALA A 255 -0.78 9.04 17.93
C ALA A 255 0.27 8.80 16.82
N HIS A 256 1.27 9.67 16.78
CA HIS A 256 2.38 9.53 15.83
C HIS A 256 3.38 8.51 16.35
N GLN A 257 3.32 7.30 15.79
CA GLN A 257 4.17 6.17 16.17
C GLN A 257 4.99 5.69 14.99
N THR A 258 6.20 5.23 15.25
CA THR A 258 7.07 4.55 14.31
C THR A 258 7.46 3.24 14.94
N ARG A 259 6.84 2.15 14.51
CA ARG A 259 7.02 0.83 15.10
C ARG A 259 6.93 -0.26 14.03
N MET A 260 7.66 -1.34 14.22
CA MET A 260 7.57 -2.55 13.38
C MET A 260 7.85 -3.80 14.20
N VAL A 261 7.44 -4.95 13.67
CA VAL A 261 7.82 -6.26 14.17
C VAL A 261 9.24 -6.62 13.70
N ASP A 262 9.86 -7.59 14.37
CA ASP A 262 11.18 -8.13 14.01
C ASP A 262 11.10 -9.32 13.05
N ARG A 263 9.90 -9.85 12.79
CA ARG A 263 9.66 -10.99 11.91
C ARG A 263 8.39 -10.80 11.11
N TYR A 264 8.43 -11.20 9.82
CA TYR A 264 7.28 -11.17 8.93
C TYR A 264 6.69 -12.56 8.67
N ARG A 265 7.40 -13.62 9.12
CA ARG A 265 6.97 -15.02 9.02
C ARG A 265 7.12 -15.71 10.38
N VAL A 266 6.08 -16.43 10.82
CA VAL A 266 6.12 -17.36 11.95
C VAL A 266 5.48 -18.66 11.48
N GLY A 267 6.31 -19.63 11.09
CA GLY A 267 5.84 -20.88 10.49
C GLY A 267 5.05 -20.64 9.19
N ARG A 268 3.76 -20.97 9.21
CA ARG A 268 2.84 -20.81 8.09
C ARG A 268 1.98 -19.54 8.17
N VAL A 269 2.27 -18.65 9.10
CA VAL A 269 1.55 -17.39 9.27
C VAL A 269 2.47 -16.23 8.93
N PHE A 270 2.00 -15.34 8.03
CA PHE A 270 2.70 -14.14 7.58
C PHE A 270 2.01 -12.88 8.12
N ILE A 271 2.76 -11.79 8.19
CA ILE A 271 2.26 -10.48 8.64
C ILE A 271 2.58 -9.43 7.57
N ALA A 272 1.60 -8.61 7.20
CA ALA A 272 1.72 -7.60 6.16
C ALA A 272 1.04 -6.27 6.52
N GLY A 273 1.52 -5.17 5.96
CA GLY A 273 0.97 -3.84 6.16
C GLY A 273 1.02 -3.37 7.61
N ASP A 274 -0.01 -2.64 8.05
CA ASP A 274 -0.06 -2.06 9.40
C ASP A 274 -0.01 -3.10 10.53
N ALA A 275 -0.29 -4.38 10.25
CA ALA A 275 -0.06 -5.47 11.21
C ALA A 275 1.43 -5.68 11.49
N ALA A 276 2.30 -5.42 10.51
CA ALA A 276 3.75 -5.55 10.60
C ALA A 276 4.46 -4.25 10.96
N HIS A 277 4.01 -3.10 10.44
CA HIS A 277 4.69 -1.80 10.60
C HIS A 277 3.68 -0.65 10.61
N ILE A 278 3.84 0.27 11.54
CA ILE A 278 3.04 1.48 11.65
C ILE A 278 3.94 2.72 11.69
N HIS A 279 3.47 3.79 11.05
CA HIS A 279 4.20 5.05 10.97
C HIS A 279 3.25 6.25 10.88
N PRO A 280 3.76 7.48 11.14
CA PRO A 280 2.97 8.69 10.94
C PRO A 280 2.48 8.83 9.49
N PRO A 281 1.36 9.51 9.23
CA PRO A 281 0.79 9.66 7.88
C PRO A 281 1.65 10.54 6.96
N SER A 282 2.83 10.96 7.41
CA SER A 282 3.76 11.79 6.66
C SER A 282 4.26 11.09 5.41
N GLY A 283 4.01 11.68 4.24
CA GLY A 283 4.50 11.17 2.97
C GLY A 283 3.58 10.17 2.25
N ALA A 284 2.42 9.82 2.81
CA ALA A 284 1.50 8.85 2.23
C ALA A 284 2.17 7.50 1.93
N GLN A 285 2.93 6.94 2.90
CA GLN A 285 3.72 5.72 2.68
C GLN A 285 2.99 4.43 3.08
N GLY A 286 2.24 4.38 4.20
CA GLY A 286 1.74 3.13 4.82
C GLY A 286 0.86 2.28 3.94
N LEU A 287 -0.23 2.84 3.45
CA LEU A 287 -1.15 2.14 2.55
C LEU A 287 -0.38 1.54 1.35
N ASN A 288 0.55 2.32 0.79
CA ASN A 288 1.36 1.92 -0.36
C ASN A 288 2.34 0.80 -0.01
N THR A 289 3.03 0.89 1.12
CA THR A 289 3.95 -0.16 1.59
C THR A 289 3.21 -1.46 1.87
N GLY A 290 2.02 -1.38 2.50
CA GLY A 290 1.18 -2.55 2.76
C GLY A 290 0.68 -3.23 1.49
N MET A 291 0.26 -2.48 0.46
CA MET A 291 -0.09 -3.06 -0.84
C MET A 291 1.13 -3.74 -1.49
N GLN A 292 2.32 -3.14 -1.38
CA GLN A 292 3.55 -3.74 -1.90
C GLN A 292 3.96 -5.00 -1.14
N ASP A 293 3.73 -5.07 0.18
CA ASP A 293 3.91 -6.31 0.94
C ASP A 293 3.04 -7.43 0.36
N ALA A 294 1.76 -7.11 0.09
CA ALA A 294 0.81 -8.05 -0.49
C ALA A 294 1.22 -8.53 -1.89
N PHE A 295 1.68 -7.63 -2.76
CA PHE A 295 2.20 -8.01 -4.08
C PHE A 295 3.44 -8.90 -3.98
N ASN A 296 4.39 -8.55 -3.10
CA ASN A 296 5.60 -9.32 -2.91
C ASN A 296 5.32 -10.73 -2.35
N LEU A 297 4.41 -10.85 -1.38
CA LEU A 297 4.04 -12.12 -0.77
C LEU A 297 3.14 -12.97 -1.68
N GLY A 298 2.19 -12.35 -2.39
CA GLY A 298 1.14 -13.05 -3.12
C GLY A 298 1.67 -14.05 -4.14
N TRP A 299 2.58 -13.64 -5.02
CA TRP A 299 3.13 -14.55 -6.02
C TRP A 299 4.05 -15.64 -5.42
N LYS A 300 4.71 -15.35 -4.28
CA LYS A 300 5.54 -16.32 -3.55
C LYS A 300 4.69 -17.41 -2.91
N LEU A 301 3.54 -17.04 -2.34
CA LEU A 301 2.56 -18.03 -1.85
C LEU A 301 2.04 -18.92 -2.99
N VAL A 302 1.75 -18.34 -4.15
CA VAL A 302 1.36 -19.11 -5.34
C VAL A 302 2.44 -20.09 -5.76
N SER A 303 3.71 -19.62 -5.79
CA SER A 303 4.86 -20.48 -6.11
C SER A 303 4.96 -21.65 -5.10
N ALA A 304 4.97 -21.37 -3.82
CA ALA A 304 5.07 -22.41 -2.78
C ALA A 304 3.92 -23.42 -2.83
N LEU A 305 2.69 -22.95 -3.07
CA LEU A 305 1.52 -23.83 -3.21
C LEU A 305 1.57 -24.75 -4.44
N ARG A 306 2.17 -24.27 -5.53
CA ARG A 306 2.29 -25.05 -6.78
C ARG A 306 3.46 -26.02 -6.77
N THR A 307 4.59 -25.62 -6.23
CA THR A 307 5.81 -26.45 -6.20
C THR A 307 5.87 -27.38 -4.99
N GLY A 308 5.16 -27.06 -3.90
CA GLY A 308 5.30 -27.75 -2.61
C GLY A 308 6.56 -27.34 -1.85
N ASP A 309 7.39 -26.43 -2.41
CA ASP A 309 8.59 -25.89 -1.77
C ASP A 309 8.30 -24.49 -1.20
N ASP A 310 8.39 -24.38 0.12
CA ASP A 310 8.11 -23.13 0.82
C ASP A 310 9.37 -22.28 1.12
N ALA A 311 10.55 -22.68 0.63
CA ALA A 311 11.80 -21.96 0.82
C ALA A 311 11.77 -20.54 0.24
N ILE A 312 11.06 -20.36 -0.90
CA ILE A 312 10.86 -19.03 -1.50
C ILE A 312 10.19 -18.04 -0.54
N LEU A 313 9.38 -18.52 0.40
CA LEU A 313 8.60 -17.69 1.32
C LEU A 313 9.50 -16.96 2.34
N ASP A 314 10.71 -17.45 2.62
CA ASP A 314 11.68 -16.77 3.50
C ASP A 314 12.20 -15.47 2.85
N SER A 315 12.18 -15.40 1.51
CA SER A 315 12.53 -14.19 0.78
C SER A 315 11.56 -13.02 1.04
N TYR A 316 10.35 -13.27 1.49
CA TYR A 316 9.39 -12.21 1.84
C TYR A 316 9.92 -11.33 2.98
N GLU A 317 10.32 -11.96 4.09
CA GLU A 317 10.91 -11.25 5.23
C GLU A 317 12.23 -10.58 4.83
N ALA A 318 13.11 -11.31 4.14
CA ALA A 318 14.41 -10.80 3.73
C ALA A 318 14.32 -9.55 2.84
N GLU A 319 13.29 -9.45 2.01
CA GLU A 319 13.07 -8.30 1.11
C GLU A 319 12.26 -7.18 1.77
N ARG A 320 11.17 -7.50 2.50
CA ARG A 320 10.21 -6.49 2.94
C ARG A 320 10.54 -5.85 4.29
N LEU A 321 11.19 -6.57 5.19
CA LEU A 321 11.57 -6.02 6.50
C LEU A 321 12.57 -4.85 6.37
N PRO A 322 13.64 -4.91 5.54
CA PRO A 322 14.53 -3.77 5.30
C PRO A 322 13.83 -2.59 4.64
N VAL A 323 12.89 -2.83 3.70
CA VAL A 323 12.11 -1.78 3.04
C VAL A 323 11.23 -1.06 4.06
N ALA A 324 10.56 -1.79 4.95
CA ALA A 324 9.76 -1.18 6.00
C ALA A 324 10.61 -0.36 6.97
N ALA A 325 11.79 -0.85 7.37
CA ALA A 325 12.72 -0.11 8.22
C ALA A 325 13.16 1.21 7.57
N ALA A 326 13.57 1.18 6.30
CA ALA A 326 13.95 2.37 5.55
C ALA A 326 12.78 3.37 5.41
N MET A 327 11.56 2.87 5.19
CA MET A 327 10.35 3.69 5.10
C MET A 327 10.02 4.35 6.46
N LEU A 328 10.21 3.63 7.58
CA LEU A 328 10.02 4.19 8.92
C LEU A 328 10.99 5.35 9.19
N ASP A 329 12.26 5.22 8.79
CA ASP A 329 13.27 6.28 8.92
C ASP A 329 12.95 7.49 8.02
N LEU A 330 12.51 7.24 6.79
CA LEU A 330 12.06 8.28 5.87
C LEU A 330 10.88 9.05 6.46
N THR A 331 9.84 8.37 6.93
CA THR A 331 8.65 9.03 7.49
C THR A 331 8.95 9.79 8.78
N ARG A 332 9.86 9.30 9.61
CA ARG A 332 10.37 10.00 10.80
C ARG A 332 11.08 11.30 10.41
N THR A 333 11.91 11.26 9.38
CA THR A 333 12.61 12.43 8.83
C THR A 333 11.62 13.44 8.24
N LEU A 334 10.67 12.99 7.41
CA LEU A 334 9.64 13.85 6.82
C LEU A 334 8.71 14.48 7.87
N HIS A 335 8.48 13.80 8.99
CA HIS A 335 7.69 14.34 10.09
C HIS A 335 8.41 15.46 10.86
N LYS A 336 9.73 15.33 11.03
CA LYS A 336 10.56 16.33 11.74
C LYS A 336 10.93 17.51 10.87
N THR A 337 11.10 17.29 9.58
CA THR A 337 11.48 18.34 8.63
C THR A 337 10.23 18.82 7.88
N THR A 338 9.99 20.12 7.85
CA THR A 338 9.01 20.73 6.94
C THR A 338 9.48 20.70 5.48
N SER A 339 10.24 19.67 5.10
CA SER A 339 10.80 19.56 3.76
C SER A 339 9.67 19.57 2.72
N LYS A 340 9.75 20.52 1.81
CA LYS A 340 8.80 20.77 0.73
C LYS A 340 9.02 19.85 -0.48
N SER A 341 10.21 19.24 -0.58
CA SER A 341 10.58 18.39 -1.72
C SER A 341 10.35 16.93 -1.37
N ARG A 342 9.36 16.34 -1.99
CA ARG A 342 9.11 14.91 -2.05
C ARG A 342 9.56 14.43 -3.42
N GLY A 343 10.83 14.03 -3.50
CA GLY A 343 11.45 13.52 -4.73
C GLY A 343 11.27 12.01 -4.88
N ASP A 344 12.15 11.39 -5.62
CA ASP A 344 12.14 9.96 -5.94
C ASP A 344 12.11 9.02 -4.72
N LEU A 345 12.59 9.48 -3.56
CA LEU A 345 12.53 8.72 -2.30
C LEU A 345 11.10 8.45 -1.81
N THR A 346 10.15 9.34 -2.13
CA THR A 346 8.75 9.20 -1.68
C THR A 346 7.84 8.52 -2.68
N ASN A 347 8.19 8.52 -3.98
CA ASN A 347 7.40 7.89 -5.04
C ASN A 347 7.59 6.37 -5.11
N GLN A 348 8.55 5.84 -4.34
CA GLN A 348 8.86 4.42 -4.18
C GLN A 348 9.34 3.72 -5.48
N LEU A 349 9.62 4.46 -6.55
CA LEU A 349 10.13 3.91 -7.81
C LEU A 349 11.61 3.47 -7.71
N GLY A 350 12.34 3.98 -6.74
CA GLY A 350 13.72 3.62 -6.45
C GLY A 350 13.88 2.44 -5.47
N LEU A 351 12.78 1.76 -5.08
CA LEU A 351 12.88 0.56 -4.27
C LEU A 351 13.60 -0.54 -5.03
N SER A 352 14.52 -1.22 -4.34
CA SER A 352 15.34 -2.28 -4.90
C SER A 352 15.51 -3.42 -3.89
N TYR A 353 15.53 -4.63 -4.40
CA TYR A 353 15.90 -5.87 -3.68
C TYR A 353 17.28 -6.37 -4.09
N ALA A 354 18.14 -5.49 -4.63
CA ALA A 354 19.47 -5.86 -5.08
C ALA A 354 20.30 -6.46 -3.91
N GLY A 355 20.98 -7.58 -4.20
CA GLY A 355 21.67 -8.36 -3.19
C GLY A 355 20.76 -9.24 -2.34
N GLY A 356 19.45 -9.23 -2.59
CA GLY A 356 18.48 -10.12 -1.96
C GLY A 356 18.50 -11.53 -2.56
N PRO A 357 17.78 -12.47 -1.94
CA PRO A 357 17.86 -13.90 -2.28
C PRO A 357 17.30 -14.26 -3.66
N LEU A 358 16.55 -13.36 -4.31
CA LEU A 358 15.93 -13.56 -5.62
C LEU A 358 16.44 -12.54 -6.66
N ALA A 359 17.72 -12.14 -6.57
CA ALA A 359 18.34 -11.15 -7.44
C ALA A 359 19.69 -11.70 -7.92
N GLU A 360 19.75 -12.25 -9.16
CA GLU A 360 20.90 -12.98 -9.66
C GLU A 360 21.45 -12.36 -10.96
N GLY A 361 22.77 -12.44 -11.13
CA GLY A 361 23.49 -12.00 -12.33
C GLY A 361 24.09 -10.60 -12.24
N PRO A 362 24.79 -10.16 -13.30
CA PRO A 362 25.46 -8.87 -13.35
C PRO A 362 24.50 -7.72 -13.62
N ALA A 363 24.91 -6.51 -13.26
CA ALA A 363 24.25 -5.29 -13.73
C ALA A 363 24.54 -5.07 -15.22
N ARG A 364 23.54 -4.55 -15.98
CA ARG A 364 23.66 -4.27 -17.40
C ARG A 364 22.77 -3.12 -17.84
N ASP A 365 23.27 -2.23 -18.69
CA ASP A 365 22.53 -1.11 -19.29
C ASP A 365 21.80 -0.23 -18.26
N GLY A 366 22.42 -0.04 -17.08
CA GLY A 366 21.82 0.69 -15.97
C GLY A 366 20.74 -0.06 -15.20
N LEU A 367 20.45 -1.33 -15.57
CA LEU A 367 19.56 -2.25 -14.85
C LEU A 367 20.38 -3.20 -13.97
N ARG A 368 19.82 -3.58 -12.85
CA ARG A 368 20.46 -4.47 -11.87
C ARG A 368 19.44 -5.47 -11.34
N PRO A 369 19.79 -6.75 -11.17
CA PRO A 369 18.92 -7.70 -10.48
C PRO A 369 18.47 -7.15 -9.13
N GLY A 370 17.19 -7.30 -8.83
CA GLY A 370 16.54 -6.71 -7.66
C GLY A 370 15.97 -5.29 -7.87
N ASP A 371 16.35 -4.57 -8.93
CA ASP A 371 15.75 -3.28 -9.25
C ASP A 371 14.37 -3.44 -9.87
N ARG A 372 13.54 -2.40 -9.75
CA ARG A 372 12.29 -2.28 -10.48
C ARG A 372 12.57 -2.30 -11.99
N MET A 373 11.92 -3.20 -12.73
CA MET A 373 11.94 -3.12 -14.18
C MET A 373 11.12 -1.92 -14.65
N PRO A 374 11.69 -0.93 -15.34
CA PRO A 374 10.92 0.16 -15.93
C PRO A 374 9.89 -0.38 -16.93
N ASP A 375 8.72 0.27 -17.02
CA ASP A 375 7.77 -0.05 -18.08
C ASP A 375 8.34 0.32 -19.45
N GLN A 376 7.91 -0.34 -20.49
CA GLN A 376 8.42 -0.12 -21.85
C GLN A 376 7.45 -0.64 -22.90
N ARG A 377 7.59 -0.14 -24.12
CA ARG A 377 6.86 -0.68 -25.27
C ARG A 377 7.46 -2.00 -25.74
N LEU A 378 6.60 -2.95 -26.03
CA LEU A 378 6.93 -4.25 -26.61
C LEU A 378 6.72 -4.22 -28.12
N THR A 379 7.32 -5.17 -28.82
CA THR A 379 7.21 -5.28 -30.29
C THR A 379 5.78 -5.54 -30.78
N ASP A 380 4.91 -6.10 -29.93
CA ASP A 380 3.48 -6.30 -30.20
C ASP A 380 2.61 -5.05 -29.92
N GLY A 381 3.23 -3.93 -29.53
CA GLY A 381 2.57 -2.64 -29.26
C GLY A 381 2.05 -2.47 -27.83
N ARG A 382 1.94 -3.54 -27.03
CA ARG A 382 1.55 -3.47 -25.62
C ARG A 382 2.67 -2.83 -24.77
N ARG A 383 2.32 -2.42 -23.56
CA ARG A 383 3.30 -2.09 -22.52
C ARG A 383 3.68 -3.35 -21.73
N LEU A 384 4.88 -3.38 -21.16
CA LEU A 384 5.35 -4.50 -20.35
C LEU A 384 4.39 -4.78 -19.17
N TYR A 385 3.99 -3.75 -18.41
CA TYR A 385 3.09 -3.93 -17.26
C TYR A 385 1.71 -4.44 -17.68
N GLU A 386 1.26 -4.09 -18.87
CA GLU A 386 0.03 -4.61 -19.45
C GLU A 386 0.16 -6.13 -19.79
N ALA A 387 1.29 -6.54 -20.35
CA ALA A 387 1.58 -7.95 -20.56
C ALA A 387 1.64 -8.73 -19.23
N MET A 388 2.21 -8.13 -18.17
CA MET A 388 2.30 -8.74 -16.85
C MET A 388 0.95 -8.92 -16.11
N ARG A 389 -0.14 -8.37 -16.64
CA ARG A 389 -1.51 -8.60 -16.08
C ARG A 389 -1.90 -10.08 -16.06
N GLN A 390 -1.25 -10.93 -16.84
CA GLN A 390 -1.43 -12.39 -16.81
C GLN A 390 -0.93 -13.05 -15.49
N GLY A 391 -0.16 -12.32 -14.68
CA GLY A 391 0.20 -12.74 -13.32
C GLY A 391 1.42 -13.66 -13.22
N GLY A 392 2.03 -14.10 -14.32
CA GLY A 392 3.26 -14.88 -14.36
C GLY A 392 4.54 -14.03 -14.29
N ALA A 393 5.69 -14.68 -14.24
CA ALA A 393 6.96 -14.05 -14.55
C ALA A 393 7.04 -13.71 -16.04
N THR A 394 7.83 -12.70 -16.38
CA THR A 394 7.97 -12.26 -17.78
C THR A 394 9.44 -12.21 -18.16
N GLN A 395 9.80 -12.97 -19.20
CA GLN A 395 11.11 -12.87 -19.82
C GLN A 395 11.07 -11.81 -20.91
N VAL A 396 11.84 -10.76 -20.75
CA VAL A 396 12.01 -9.69 -21.73
C VAL A 396 13.29 -9.94 -22.50
N THR A 397 13.21 -10.15 -23.80
CA THR A 397 14.39 -10.27 -24.67
C THR A 397 14.83 -8.89 -25.11
N CYS A 398 16.09 -8.55 -24.85
CA CYS A 398 16.72 -7.32 -25.29
C CYS A 398 17.10 -7.37 -26.78
N SER A 399 17.39 -6.21 -27.41
CA SER A 399 17.78 -6.13 -28.83
C SER A 399 19.06 -6.89 -29.18
N ASP A 400 19.92 -7.15 -28.20
CA ASP A 400 21.15 -7.94 -28.31
C ASP A 400 20.93 -9.45 -28.03
N GLY A 401 19.67 -9.89 -27.83
CA GLY A 401 19.29 -11.27 -27.57
C GLY A 401 19.38 -11.74 -26.11
N GLU A 402 19.92 -10.93 -25.21
CA GLU A 402 20.03 -11.30 -23.79
C GLU A 402 18.67 -11.22 -23.07
N PRO A 403 18.33 -12.23 -22.27
CA PRO A 403 17.08 -12.24 -21.53
C PRO A 403 17.19 -11.48 -20.20
N ILE A 404 16.11 -10.77 -19.86
CA ILE A 404 15.87 -10.22 -18.52
C ILE A 404 14.63 -10.92 -17.97
N LEU A 405 14.79 -11.63 -16.87
CA LEU A 405 13.66 -12.25 -16.17
C LEU A 405 13.07 -11.25 -15.15
N VAL A 406 11.81 -10.91 -15.36
CA VAL A 406 11.04 -10.00 -14.48
C VAL A 406 10.07 -10.83 -13.65
N ARG A 407 10.10 -10.64 -12.35
CA ARG A 407 9.22 -11.28 -11.36
C ARG A 407 7.78 -10.79 -11.52
N PRO A 408 6.77 -11.55 -11.03
CA PRO A 408 5.37 -11.13 -11.07
C PRO A 408 5.06 -9.81 -10.36
N ASP A 409 5.93 -9.35 -9.46
CA ASP A 409 5.83 -8.06 -8.77
C ASP A 409 6.64 -6.93 -9.44
N GLY A 410 7.13 -7.17 -10.67
CA GLY A 410 7.78 -6.17 -11.51
C GLY A 410 9.22 -5.83 -11.13
N TYR A 411 9.89 -6.70 -10.38
CA TYR A 411 11.34 -6.57 -10.10
C TYR A 411 12.14 -7.52 -10.96
N ILE A 412 13.36 -7.14 -11.30
CA ILE A 412 14.28 -7.97 -12.08
C ILE A 412 14.78 -9.12 -11.20
N ALA A 413 14.49 -10.35 -11.58
CA ALA A 413 15.05 -11.53 -10.93
C ALA A 413 16.45 -11.82 -11.43
N GLN A 414 16.64 -11.80 -12.76
CA GLN A 414 17.88 -12.23 -13.40
C GLN A 414 18.15 -11.43 -14.67
N ILE A 415 19.42 -11.19 -14.96
CA ILE A 415 19.90 -10.62 -16.22
C ILE A 415 20.90 -11.60 -16.82
N GLY A 416 20.63 -12.07 -18.06
CA GLY A 416 21.45 -13.07 -18.78
C GLY A 416 21.35 -14.47 -18.21
N GLY A 417 21.92 -15.43 -18.93
CA GLY A 417 21.94 -16.84 -18.54
C GLY A 417 20.61 -17.59 -18.74
N PRO A 418 20.60 -18.91 -18.45
CA PRO A 418 19.36 -19.68 -18.49
C PRO A 418 18.41 -19.23 -17.40
N VAL A 419 17.12 -19.15 -17.73
CA VAL A 419 16.09 -18.76 -16.76
C VAL A 419 16.00 -19.79 -15.64
N ALA A 420 16.13 -19.34 -14.41
CA ALA A 420 15.95 -20.20 -13.25
C ALA A 420 14.46 -20.54 -13.07
N ASP A 421 14.03 -21.69 -13.60
CA ASP A 421 12.64 -22.16 -13.57
C ASP A 421 12.14 -22.54 -12.16
N GLN A 422 13.05 -22.67 -11.19
CA GLN A 422 12.73 -23.26 -9.90
C GLN A 422 11.62 -22.54 -9.11
N TYR A 423 11.43 -21.22 -9.31
CA TYR A 423 10.40 -20.44 -8.60
C TYR A 423 9.21 -20.04 -9.46
N PHE A 424 9.36 -20.04 -10.77
CA PHE A 424 8.36 -19.49 -11.70
C PHE A 424 7.62 -20.59 -12.46
N GLY A 425 8.18 -21.84 -12.50
CA GLY A 425 7.63 -22.98 -13.21
C GLY A 425 7.43 -22.68 -14.70
N HIS A 426 6.52 -23.40 -15.35
CA HIS A 426 6.22 -23.22 -16.78
C HIS A 426 5.43 -21.94 -17.09
N ASN A 427 5.24 -21.03 -16.14
CA ASN A 427 4.39 -19.85 -16.29
C ASN A 427 5.22 -18.57 -16.56
N VAL A 428 6.26 -18.70 -17.39
CA VAL A 428 7.07 -17.57 -17.85
C VAL A 428 6.56 -17.12 -19.21
N GLN A 429 6.06 -15.88 -19.27
CA GLN A 429 5.68 -15.24 -20.52
C GLN A 429 6.92 -14.67 -21.22
N HIS A 430 7.03 -14.90 -22.54
CA HIS A 430 8.12 -14.35 -23.34
C HIS A 430 7.64 -13.14 -24.14
N VAL A 431 8.35 -12.03 -24.02
CA VAL A 431 8.08 -10.78 -24.76
C VAL A 431 9.39 -10.19 -25.28
N THR A 432 9.31 -9.40 -26.35
CA THR A 432 10.47 -8.70 -26.92
C THR A 432 10.26 -7.19 -26.79
N ARG A 433 11.28 -6.48 -26.35
CA ARG A 433 11.27 -5.00 -26.32
C ARG A 433 11.67 -4.43 -27.69
N ASN A 434 11.14 -3.26 -28.01
CA ASN A 434 11.57 -2.46 -29.14
C ASN A 434 13.00 -1.91 -28.94
#